data_dae9114d01111576c57a12dfaf9339a3
#
_entry.id   dae9114d01111576c57a12dfaf9339a3
#
_cell.length_a   1.000
_cell.length_b   1.000
_cell.length_c   1.000
_cell.angle_alpha   90.00
_cell.angle_beta   90.00
_cell.angle_gamma   90.00
#
_symmetry.space_group_name_H-M   'P 1'
#
loop_
_entity.id
_entity.type
_entity.pdbx_description
1 polymer ?
#
loop_
_entity_poly.entity_id
_entity_poly.type
_entity_poly.pdbx_seq_one_letter_code
_entity_poly.pdbx_strand_id
1 'polypeptide(L)'
;QTESHPTFMTFTPDNTKLVVTDLGGDEVIFFTEGEKGELIKDEELSFKLTPGSGPLKLVYSKNRKFAYILNSISSTIACYSVKHNKFTLIDEVMTYSKDEYDGVNTPMDMVITENGHFIFVINKGDDTLVAFERDAETGKLTRVDCMETDEGPKSLLLFRDKYLLVACKQGGSLESFEIKEDEKRAVLYETHHQFTIHAPVCMEKGAENLRVVK
;
A
#
# COMPACT_ATOMS: atom_id res chain seq x y z
N GLN A 1 9.19 16.34 18.27
CA GLN A 1 9.71 16.22 16.90
C GLN A 1 10.18 14.78 16.73
N THR A 2 9.49 13.99 15.96
CA THR A 2 9.92 12.63 15.60
C THR A 2 11.08 12.73 14.61
N GLU A 3 12.06 11.85 14.74
CA GLU A 3 13.16 11.77 13.77
C GLU A 3 12.62 11.27 12.42
N SER A 4 13.24 11.67 11.30
CA SER A 4 12.88 11.20 9.96
C SER A 4 13.01 9.68 9.87
N HIS A 5 11.97 9.02 9.33
CA HIS A 5 11.90 7.58 9.10
C HIS A 5 11.37 7.30 7.69
N PRO A 6 12.22 7.39 6.65
CA PRO A 6 11.80 7.06 5.30
C PRO A 6 11.42 5.57 5.21
N THR A 7 10.23 5.31 4.68
CA THR A 7 9.62 3.96 4.66
C THR A 7 9.53 3.37 3.27
N PHE A 8 9.33 4.20 2.25
CA PHE A 8 9.17 3.76 0.88
C PHE A 8 9.69 4.82 -0.09
N MET A 9 10.16 4.36 -1.25
CA MET A 9 10.56 5.24 -2.33
C MET A 9 10.07 4.70 -3.68
N THR A 10 9.69 5.60 -4.56
CA THR A 10 9.27 5.30 -5.92
C THR A 10 9.53 6.51 -6.82
N PHE A 11 9.49 6.30 -8.13
CA PHE A 11 9.50 7.42 -9.08
C PHE A 11 8.06 7.90 -9.37
N THR A 12 7.95 9.18 -9.70
CA THR A 12 6.72 9.68 -10.34
C THR A 12 6.45 8.93 -11.63
N PRO A 13 5.17 8.83 -12.06
CA PRO A 13 4.83 8.06 -13.27
C PRO A 13 5.49 8.54 -14.58
N ASP A 14 6.03 9.77 -14.60
CA ASP A 14 6.81 10.32 -15.70
C ASP A 14 8.33 10.13 -15.55
N ASN A 15 8.76 9.45 -14.46
CA ASN A 15 10.16 9.20 -14.09
C ASN A 15 11.01 10.46 -13.91
N THR A 16 10.41 11.63 -13.63
CA THR A 16 11.15 12.90 -13.49
C THR A 16 11.54 13.22 -12.06
N LYS A 17 10.89 12.59 -11.07
CA LYS A 17 11.11 12.85 -9.63
C LYS A 17 11.18 11.54 -8.86
N LEU A 18 12.03 11.50 -7.84
CA LEU A 18 11.97 10.48 -6.79
C LEU A 18 11.00 10.95 -5.71
N VAL A 19 10.13 10.06 -5.26
CA VAL A 19 9.16 10.32 -4.19
C VAL A 19 9.49 9.41 -3.01
N VAL A 20 9.56 9.98 -1.83
CA VAL A 20 9.85 9.27 -0.58
C VAL A 20 8.73 9.55 0.43
N THR A 21 8.22 8.51 1.08
CA THR A 21 7.34 8.66 2.25
C THR A 21 8.19 8.65 3.52
N ASP A 22 7.97 9.63 4.40
CA ASP A 22 8.63 9.74 5.70
C ASP A 22 7.61 9.60 6.82
N LEU A 23 7.58 8.42 7.45
CA LEU A 23 6.67 8.08 8.54
C LEU A 23 6.90 9.00 9.75
N GLY A 24 8.16 9.24 10.12
CA GLY A 24 8.49 10.06 11.30
C GLY A 24 8.20 11.54 11.09
N GLY A 25 8.30 12.01 9.86
CA GLY A 25 8.02 13.39 9.50
C GLY A 25 6.57 13.67 9.12
N ASP A 26 5.70 12.66 8.97
CA ASP A 26 4.38 12.77 8.35
C ASP A 26 4.45 13.50 6.99
N GLU A 27 5.41 13.11 6.14
CA GLU A 27 5.75 13.88 4.92
C GLU A 27 5.87 12.98 3.69
N VAL A 28 5.46 13.51 2.55
CA VAL A 28 5.83 13.01 1.23
C VAL A 28 6.84 13.99 0.64
N ILE A 29 8.04 13.49 0.38
CA ILE A 29 9.17 14.29 -0.07
C ILE A 29 9.46 13.96 -1.53
N PHE A 30 9.55 15.01 -2.35
CA PHE A 30 9.96 14.90 -3.74
C PHE A 30 11.41 15.34 -3.90
N PHE A 31 12.16 14.59 -4.71
CA PHE A 31 13.53 14.94 -5.08
C PHE A 31 13.68 15.03 -6.58
N THR A 32 14.50 15.98 -6.99
CA THR A 32 14.99 16.13 -8.37
C THR A 32 16.47 15.75 -8.41
N GLU A 33 16.92 15.16 -9.51
CA GLU A 33 18.33 14.94 -9.76
C GLU A 33 19.02 16.26 -10.12
N GLY A 34 20.08 16.59 -9.41
CA GLY A 34 20.95 17.71 -9.70
C GLY A 34 22.02 17.37 -10.76
N GLU A 35 22.81 18.36 -11.18
CA GLU A 35 23.78 18.21 -12.26
C GLU A 35 24.89 17.17 -12.00
N LYS A 36 25.15 16.83 -10.74
CA LYS A 36 26.18 15.86 -10.34
C LYS A 36 25.58 14.56 -9.78
N GLY A 37 24.27 14.34 -10.01
CA GLY A 37 23.56 13.17 -9.51
C GLY A 37 23.14 13.25 -8.03
N GLU A 38 23.29 14.40 -7.38
CA GLU A 38 22.77 14.64 -6.04
C GLU A 38 21.23 14.74 -6.05
N LEU A 39 20.60 14.31 -4.97
CA LEU A 39 19.15 14.46 -4.78
C LEU A 39 18.87 15.82 -4.11
N ILE A 40 18.14 16.67 -4.82
CA ILE A 40 17.72 17.99 -4.35
C ILE A 40 16.25 17.92 -4.00
N LYS A 41 15.90 18.24 -2.73
CA LYS A 41 14.50 18.30 -2.28
C LYS A 41 13.73 19.35 -3.07
N ASP A 42 12.57 18.96 -3.60
CA ASP A 42 11.63 19.86 -4.26
C ASP A 42 10.62 20.36 -3.21
N GLU A 43 10.88 21.55 -2.66
CA GLU A 43 10.06 22.12 -1.59
C GLU A 43 8.65 22.52 -2.07
N GLU A 44 8.45 22.74 -3.37
CA GLU A 44 7.14 23.11 -3.92
C GLU A 44 6.20 21.91 -4.05
N LEU A 45 6.76 20.74 -4.34
CA LEU A 45 5.99 19.50 -4.49
C LEU A 45 5.90 18.69 -3.19
N SER A 46 6.89 18.82 -2.30
CA SER A 46 6.88 18.14 -1.00
C SER A 46 5.76 18.68 -0.11
N PHE A 47 5.09 17.78 0.62
CA PHE A 47 3.95 18.18 1.45
C PHE A 47 3.84 17.33 2.71
N LYS A 48 3.25 17.93 3.75
CA LYS A 48 2.91 17.26 5.00
C LYS A 48 1.52 16.65 4.93
N LEU A 49 1.39 15.48 5.55
CA LEU A 49 0.10 14.86 5.86
C LEU A 49 -0.43 15.39 7.21
N THR A 50 -1.62 14.93 7.58
CA THR A 50 -2.15 15.15 8.93
C THR A 50 -1.17 14.60 9.97
N PRO A 51 -0.81 15.35 11.02
CA PRO A 51 0.07 14.84 12.06
C PRO A 51 -0.42 13.52 12.67
N GLY A 52 0.46 12.53 12.78
CA GLY A 52 0.13 11.19 13.24
C GLY A 52 -0.39 10.25 12.15
N SER A 53 -0.29 10.63 10.88
CA SER A 53 -0.62 9.73 9.76
C SER A 53 0.37 8.57 9.65
N GLY A 54 1.67 8.84 9.67
CA GLY A 54 2.73 7.84 9.50
C GLY A 54 2.71 7.19 8.11
N PRO A 55 2.99 7.94 7.03
CA PRO A 55 2.93 7.40 5.67
C PRO A 55 3.96 6.29 5.48
N LEU A 56 3.47 5.13 4.99
CA LEU A 56 4.25 3.92 4.82
C LEU A 56 4.56 3.61 3.35
N LYS A 57 3.57 3.73 2.47
CA LYS A 57 3.68 3.36 1.06
C LYS A 57 2.80 4.25 0.19
N LEU A 58 3.27 4.54 -1.01
CA LEU A 58 2.55 5.31 -2.02
C LEU A 58 2.41 4.47 -3.30
N VAL A 59 1.19 4.42 -3.86
CA VAL A 59 0.93 3.81 -5.17
C VAL A 59 0.16 4.79 -6.05
N TYR A 60 0.43 4.76 -7.35
CA TYR A 60 -0.30 5.55 -8.35
C TYR A 60 -1.35 4.70 -9.06
N SER A 61 -2.47 5.32 -9.42
CA SER A 61 -3.41 4.72 -10.38
C SER A 61 -2.76 4.60 -11.76
N LYS A 62 -3.18 3.61 -12.55
CA LYS A 62 -2.67 3.38 -13.91
C LYS A 62 -2.80 4.60 -14.83
N ASN A 63 -3.90 5.35 -14.69
CA ASN A 63 -4.14 6.56 -15.46
C ASN A 63 -3.37 7.79 -14.95
N ARG A 64 -2.59 7.63 -13.88
CA ARG A 64 -1.75 8.68 -13.25
C ARG A 64 -2.52 9.89 -12.71
N LYS A 65 -3.84 9.80 -12.61
CA LYS A 65 -4.70 10.89 -12.10
C LYS A 65 -4.85 10.86 -10.58
N PHE A 66 -4.56 9.71 -9.97
CA PHE A 66 -4.75 9.50 -8.54
C PHE A 66 -3.51 8.85 -7.93
N ALA A 67 -3.30 9.13 -6.65
CA ALA A 67 -2.32 8.47 -5.81
C ALA A 67 -2.95 8.10 -4.46
N TYR A 68 -2.48 7.02 -3.88
CA TYR A 68 -2.96 6.47 -2.63
C TYR A 68 -1.79 6.31 -1.68
N ILE A 69 -1.92 6.85 -0.48
CA ILE A 69 -0.89 6.79 0.55
C ILE A 69 -1.44 5.94 1.70
N LEU A 70 -0.78 4.82 1.96
CA LEU A 70 -1.04 3.98 3.11
C LEU A 70 -0.41 4.62 4.34
N ASN A 71 -1.22 4.92 5.34
CA ASN A 71 -0.81 5.53 6.60
C ASN A 71 -0.81 4.48 7.71
N SER A 72 0.37 4.18 8.25
CA SER A 72 0.58 3.09 9.20
C SER A 72 0.08 3.45 10.61
N ILE A 73 0.26 4.70 11.05
CA ILE A 73 -0.10 5.12 12.41
C ILE A 73 -1.60 5.40 12.52
N SER A 74 -2.17 6.13 11.55
CA SER A 74 -3.62 6.41 11.53
C SER A 74 -4.48 5.24 11.06
N SER A 75 -3.87 4.18 10.50
CA SER A 75 -4.55 3.04 9.89
C SER A 75 -5.53 3.43 8.78
N THR A 76 -5.08 4.31 7.88
CA THR A 76 -5.90 4.85 6.79
C THR A 76 -5.22 4.71 5.42
N ILE A 77 -6.03 4.85 4.37
CA ILE A 77 -5.56 5.15 3.01
C ILE A 77 -6.02 6.56 2.67
N ALA A 78 -5.07 7.47 2.46
CA ALA A 78 -5.36 8.81 1.98
C ALA A 78 -5.39 8.81 0.44
N CYS A 79 -6.51 9.25 -0.14
CA CYS A 79 -6.76 9.28 -1.58
C CYS A 79 -6.51 10.68 -2.11
N TYR A 80 -5.64 10.83 -3.11
CA TYR A 80 -5.29 12.11 -3.71
C TYR A 80 -5.59 12.14 -5.20
N SER A 81 -6.10 13.26 -5.71
CA SER A 81 -5.97 13.59 -7.12
C SER A 81 -4.57 14.16 -7.40
N VAL A 82 -4.02 13.81 -8.56
CA VAL A 82 -2.67 14.22 -8.97
C VAL A 82 -2.74 14.99 -10.28
N LYS A 83 -2.19 16.21 -10.27
CA LYS A 83 -2.07 17.05 -11.46
C LYS A 83 -0.73 17.75 -11.44
N HIS A 84 0.11 17.54 -12.48
CA HIS A 84 1.47 18.08 -12.55
C HIS A 84 2.29 17.82 -11.28
N ASN A 85 2.23 16.57 -10.80
CA ASN A 85 2.83 16.09 -9.54
C ASN A 85 2.36 16.81 -8.25
N LYS A 86 1.35 17.69 -8.33
CA LYS A 86 0.68 18.27 -7.16
C LYS A 86 -0.45 17.38 -6.69
N PHE A 87 -0.49 17.13 -5.40
CA PHE A 87 -1.45 16.24 -4.73
C PHE A 87 -2.54 17.08 -4.06
N THR A 88 -3.78 16.71 -4.30
CA THR A 88 -4.94 17.29 -3.61
C THR A 88 -5.74 16.17 -2.95
N LEU A 89 -5.88 16.21 -1.63
CA LEU A 89 -6.65 15.22 -0.87
C LEU A 89 -8.10 15.20 -1.34
N ILE A 90 -8.61 14.00 -1.63
CA ILE A 90 -10.00 13.76 -2.05
C ILE A 90 -10.79 13.15 -0.91
N ASP A 91 -10.18 12.13 -0.25
CA ASP A 91 -10.86 11.30 0.73
C ASP A 91 -9.81 10.57 1.60
N GLU A 92 -10.26 10.03 2.73
CA GLU A 92 -9.44 9.18 3.58
C GLU A 92 -10.33 8.08 4.16
N VAL A 93 -9.92 6.82 4.01
CA VAL A 93 -10.69 5.66 4.45
C VAL A 93 -9.89 4.81 5.43
N MET A 94 -10.56 4.23 6.42
CA MET A 94 -9.95 3.28 7.37
C MET A 94 -9.58 1.97 6.67
N THR A 95 -8.45 1.37 7.04
CA THR A 95 -8.00 0.08 6.50
C THR A 95 -8.65 -1.12 7.20
N TYR A 96 -9.30 -0.92 8.32
CA TYR A 96 -9.99 -1.92 9.12
C TYR A 96 -11.33 -1.37 9.64
N SER A 97 -12.16 -2.21 10.23
CA SER A 97 -13.42 -1.82 10.86
C SER A 97 -13.26 -1.79 12.38
N LYS A 98 -13.53 -0.63 12.99
CA LYS A 98 -13.53 -0.49 14.46
C LYS A 98 -14.68 -1.24 15.15
N ASP A 99 -15.72 -1.58 14.40
CA ASP A 99 -16.83 -2.39 14.90
C ASP A 99 -16.48 -3.89 14.92
N GLU A 100 -15.49 -4.30 14.12
CA GLU A 100 -15.03 -5.70 14.01
C GLU A 100 -13.78 -5.95 14.87
N TYR A 101 -12.94 -4.92 15.08
CA TYR A 101 -11.68 -5.02 15.82
C TYR A 101 -11.43 -3.76 16.65
N ASP A 102 -11.22 -3.91 17.95
CA ASP A 102 -11.00 -2.82 18.93
C ASP A 102 -9.54 -2.68 19.38
N GLY A 103 -8.63 -3.51 18.83
CA GLY A 103 -7.21 -3.50 19.14
C GLY A 103 -6.40 -2.47 18.34
N VAL A 104 -5.09 -2.54 18.50
CA VAL A 104 -4.15 -1.70 17.73
C VAL A 104 -3.93 -2.32 16.37
N ASN A 105 -4.40 -1.64 15.32
CA ASN A 105 -4.18 -2.02 13.94
C ASN A 105 -3.05 -1.23 13.30
N THR A 106 -2.25 -1.90 12.47
CA THR A 106 -1.13 -1.31 11.74
C THR A 106 -1.11 -1.86 10.32
N PRO A 107 -1.56 -1.09 9.32
CA PRO A 107 -1.42 -1.51 7.92
C PRO A 107 0.07 -1.64 7.56
N MET A 108 0.42 -2.72 6.85
CA MET A 108 1.81 -3.09 6.60
C MET A 108 2.22 -3.01 5.14
N ASP A 109 1.28 -3.22 4.23
CA ASP A 109 1.56 -3.19 2.79
C ASP A 109 0.28 -2.97 1.98
N MET A 110 0.43 -2.46 0.76
CA MET A 110 -0.66 -2.13 -0.15
C MET A 110 -0.27 -2.40 -1.60
N VAL A 111 -1.17 -2.99 -2.38
CA VAL A 111 -1.01 -3.17 -3.82
C VAL A 111 -2.25 -2.70 -4.57
N ILE A 112 -2.08 -2.28 -5.80
CA ILE A 112 -3.18 -1.92 -6.72
C ILE A 112 -3.15 -2.88 -7.92
N THR A 113 -4.32 -3.30 -8.40
CA THR A 113 -4.44 -4.14 -9.60
C THR A 113 -3.96 -3.42 -10.85
N GLU A 114 -3.50 -4.18 -11.86
CA GLU A 114 -3.02 -3.60 -13.14
C GLU A 114 -4.11 -2.84 -13.89
N ASN A 115 -5.37 -3.31 -13.79
CA ASN A 115 -6.52 -2.57 -14.33
C ASN A 115 -6.91 -1.35 -13.48
N GLY A 116 -6.40 -1.28 -12.25
CA GLY A 116 -6.62 -0.19 -11.31
C GLY A 116 -8.01 -0.18 -10.67
N HIS A 117 -8.75 -1.30 -10.70
CA HIS A 117 -10.07 -1.39 -10.08
C HIS A 117 -10.00 -1.59 -8.57
N PHE A 118 -9.02 -2.37 -8.09
CA PHE A 118 -8.92 -2.73 -6.68
C PHE A 118 -7.61 -2.33 -6.05
N ILE A 119 -7.69 -1.97 -4.77
CA ILE A 119 -6.56 -1.82 -3.88
C ILE A 119 -6.71 -2.84 -2.76
N PHE A 120 -5.63 -3.56 -2.45
CA PHE A 120 -5.57 -4.52 -1.36
C PHE A 120 -4.58 -4.04 -0.30
N VAL A 121 -4.95 -4.23 0.96
CA VAL A 121 -4.15 -3.85 2.12
C VAL A 121 -4.08 -5.01 3.08
N ILE A 122 -2.92 -5.25 3.67
CA ILE A 122 -2.76 -6.15 4.82
C ILE A 122 -2.60 -5.35 6.10
N ASN A 123 -3.29 -5.79 7.14
CA ASN A 123 -3.30 -5.18 8.46
C ASN A 123 -2.68 -6.13 9.47
N LYS A 124 -1.70 -5.65 10.23
CA LYS A 124 -1.13 -6.34 11.38
C LYS A 124 -1.87 -5.91 12.65
N GLY A 125 -2.19 -6.85 13.51
CA GLY A 125 -2.97 -6.66 14.72
C GLY A 125 -4.41 -7.13 14.53
N ASP A 126 -5.11 -6.59 13.52
CA ASP A 126 -6.36 -7.13 13.00
C ASP A 126 -6.13 -8.44 12.21
N ASP A 127 -4.90 -8.61 11.69
CA ASP A 127 -4.43 -9.77 10.90
C ASP A 127 -5.39 -10.11 9.75
N THR A 128 -5.62 -9.09 8.91
CA THR A 128 -6.57 -9.16 7.79
C THR A 128 -5.96 -8.72 6.46
N LEU A 129 -6.52 -9.27 5.38
CA LEU A 129 -6.39 -8.82 4.00
C LEU A 129 -7.70 -8.15 3.59
N VAL A 130 -7.65 -6.85 3.28
CA VAL A 130 -8.84 -6.04 2.95
C VAL A 130 -8.78 -5.60 1.50
N ALA A 131 -9.93 -5.71 0.82
CA ALA A 131 -10.13 -5.26 -0.55
C ALA A 131 -10.94 -3.96 -0.60
N PHE A 132 -10.45 -3.01 -1.39
CA PHE A 132 -11.13 -1.75 -1.69
C PHE A 132 -11.39 -1.67 -3.18
N GLU A 133 -12.64 -1.41 -3.56
CA GLU A 133 -13.00 -1.01 -4.90
C GLU A 133 -12.68 0.47 -5.11
N ARG A 134 -12.07 0.79 -6.24
CA ARG A 134 -11.70 2.15 -6.60
C ARG A 134 -12.63 2.70 -7.68
N ASP A 135 -13.28 3.81 -7.39
CA ASP A 135 -14.00 4.57 -8.41
C ASP A 135 -13.02 5.20 -9.42
N ALA A 136 -13.18 4.86 -10.68
CA ALA A 136 -12.26 5.25 -11.75
C ALA A 136 -12.26 6.75 -12.04
N GLU A 137 -13.36 7.45 -11.77
CA GLU A 137 -13.56 8.87 -12.09
C GLU A 137 -13.20 9.77 -10.91
N THR A 138 -13.61 9.39 -9.71
CA THR A 138 -13.42 10.20 -8.50
C THR A 138 -12.17 9.83 -7.73
N GLY A 139 -11.62 8.63 -7.93
CA GLY A 139 -10.49 8.09 -7.17
C GLY A 139 -10.82 7.64 -5.75
N LYS A 140 -12.09 7.72 -5.33
CA LYS A 140 -12.52 7.29 -4.00
C LYS A 140 -12.48 5.77 -3.85
N LEU A 141 -12.32 5.33 -2.61
CA LEU A 141 -12.25 3.92 -2.24
C LEU A 141 -13.48 3.51 -1.43
N THR A 142 -13.99 2.32 -1.70
CA THR A 142 -15.03 1.66 -0.92
C THR A 142 -14.54 0.29 -0.48
N ARG A 143 -14.56 -0.01 0.82
CA ARG A 143 -14.25 -1.35 1.34
C ARG A 143 -15.32 -2.33 0.85
N VAL A 144 -14.89 -3.41 0.20
CA VAL A 144 -15.81 -4.38 -0.42
C VAL A 144 -15.66 -5.79 0.11
N ASP A 145 -14.47 -6.15 0.62
CA ASP A 145 -14.22 -7.48 1.15
C ASP A 145 -13.11 -7.47 2.22
N CYS A 146 -13.09 -8.52 3.06
CA CYS A 146 -12.10 -8.70 4.11
C CYS A 146 -11.94 -10.20 4.40
N MET A 147 -10.69 -10.67 4.51
CA MET A 147 -10.36 -12.03 4.91
C MET A 147 -9.31 -12.02 6.02
N GLU A 148 -9.42 -12.98 6.93
CA GLU A 148 -8.39 -13.23 7.94
C GLU A 148 -7.12 -13.76 7.27
N THR A 149 -5.97 -13.40 7.83
CA THR A 149 -4.64 -13.95 7.48
C THR A 149 -4.05 -14.64 8.69
N ASP A 150 -2.96 -15.36 8.49
CA ASP A 150 -2.14 -15.82 9.61
C ASP A 150 -1.46 -14.63 10.33
N GLU A 151 -0.92 -14.87 11.51
CA GLU A 151 -0.45 -13.85 12.44
C GLU A 151 0.69 -12.98 11.88
N GLY A 152 0.51 -11.67 11.98
CA GLY A 152 1.51 -10.66 11.65
C GLY A 152 1.84 -10.57 10.16
N PRO A 153 0.85 -10.33 9.26
CA PRO A 153 1.11 -10.10 7.86
C PRO A 153 2.07 -8.91 7.69
N LYS A 154 3.07 -9.08 6.82
CA LYS A 154 4.20 -8.14 6.69
C LYS A 154 4.43 -7.65 5.27
N SER A 155 4.19 -8.49 4.28
CA SER A 155 4.39 -8.16 2.87
C SER A 155 3.28 -8.73 2.02
N LEU A 156 2.83 -7.96 1.05
CA LEU A 156 1.75 -8.29 0.12
C LEU A 156 2.28 -8.18 -1.31
N LEU A 157 2.06 -9.23 -2.10
CA LEU A 157 2.44 -9.25 -3.50
C LEU A 157 1.26 -9.64 -4.39
N LEU A 158 1.00 -8.84 -5.42
CA LEU A 158 0.05 -9.18 -6.48
C LEU A 158 0.76 -9.96 -7.60
N PHE A 159 0.30 -11.18 -7.85
CA PHE A 159 0.87 -12.06 -8.86
C PHE A 159 -0.12 -12.31 -10.00
N ARG A 160 0.26 -11.94 -11.23
CA ARG A 160 -0.52 -12.08 -12.48
C ARG A 160 -1.90 -11.42 -12.42
N ASP A 161 -2.07 -10.38 -11.63
CA ASP A 161 -3.34 -9.67 -11.41
C ASP A 161 -4.50 -10.58 -10.96
N LYS A 162 -4.17 -11.75 -10.43
CA LYS A 162 -5.12 -12.80 -10.09
C LYS A 162 -4.92 -13.35 -8.68
N TYR A 163 -3.69 -13.38 -8.19
CA TYR A 163 -3.36 -13.94 -6.90
C TYR A 163 -2.69 -12.92 -6.01
N LEU A 164 -3.09 -12.88 -4.75
CA LEU A 164 -2.41 -12.15 -3.69
C LEU A 164 -1.62 -13.16 -2.86
N LEU A 165 -0.36 -12.85 -2.64
CA LEU A 165 0.51 -13.61 -1.74
C LEU A 165 0.76 -12.76 -0.50
N VAL A 166 0.50 -13.31 0.67
CA VAL A 166 0.69 -12.64 1.97
C VAL A 166 1.77 -13.38 2.75
N ALA A 167 2.82 -12.65 3.12
CA ALA A 167 3.86 -13.17 3.98
C ALA A 167 3.58 -12.80 5.44
N CYS A 168 3.27 -13.79 6.28
CA CYS A 168 2.93 -13.63 7.68
C CYS A 168 4.14 -13.94 8.56
N LYS A 169 4.76 -12.88 9.12
CA LYS A 169 6.04 -13.00 9.83
C LYS A 169 5.93 -13.77 11.14
N GLN A 170 4.89 -13.51 11.92
CA GLN A 170 4.70 -14.11 13.24
C GLN A 170 4.16 -15.53 13.12
N GLY A 171 3.18 -15.77 12.23
CA GLY A 171 2.68 -17.09 11.88
C GLY A 171 3.70 -17.97 11.16
N GLY A 172 4.74 -17.37 10.55
CA GLY A 172 5.77 -18.12 9.84
C GLY A 172 5.25 -18.78 8.55
N SER A 173 4.37 -18.09 7.83
CA SER A 173 3.69 -18.65 6.66
C SER A 173 3.73 -17.71 5.46
N LEU A 174 3.50 -18.31 4.30
CA LEU A 174 3.14 -17.65 3.06
C LEU A 174 1.78 -18.20 2.63
N GLU A 175 0.80 -17.32 2.56
CA GLU A 175 -0.57 -17.63 2.17
C GLU A 175 -0.88 -17.09 0.78
N SER A 176 -1.81 -17.73 0.10
CA SER A 176 -2.28 -17.26 -1.20
C SER A 176 -3.80 -17.12 -1.25
N PHE A 177 -4.25 -16.02 -1.87
CA PHE A 177 -5.65 -15.70 -2.09
C PHE A 177 -5.89 -15.49 -3.57
N GLU A 178 -6.99 -15.99 -4.10
CA GLU A 178 -7.41 -15.76 -5.46
C GLU A 178 -8.36 -14.57 -5.52
N ILE A 179 -8.13 -13.64 -6.46
CA ILE A 179 -9.04 -12.55 -6.76
C ILE A 179 -10.03 -13.06 -7.82
N LYS A 180 -11.32 -13.06 -7.50
CA LYS A 180 -12.39 -13.28 -8.47
C LYS A 180 -13.17 -12.00 -8.61
N GLU A 181 -13.06 -11.40 -9.77
CA GLU A 181 -13.95 -10.30 -10.14
C GLU A 181 -15.30 -10.90 -10.51
N ASP A 182 -16.28 -10.80 -9.62
CA ASP A 182 -17.68 -10.90 -10.00
C ASP A 182 -18.12 -9.52 -10.52
N GLU A 183 -19.14 -9.44 -11.39
CA GLU A 183 -19.57 -8.20 -12.07
C GLU A 183 -19.82 -6.99 -11.14
N LYS A 184 -19.70 -7.16 -9.82
CA LYS A 184 -20.00 -6.14 -8.81
C LYS A 184 -19.04 -6.07 -7.61
N ARG A 185 -18.10 -7.00 -7.38
CA ARG A 185 -17.22 -7.01 -6.20
C ARG A 185 -15.91 -7.75 -6.48
N ALA A 186 -14.78 -7.24 -5.94
CA ALA A 186 -13.64 -8.10 -5.71
C ALA A 186 -14.01 -9.07 -4.60
N VAL A 187 -13.92 -10.33 -4.88
CA VAL A 187 -14.15 -11.37 -3.89
C VAL A 187 -12.83 -12.09 -3.70
N LEU A 188 -12.37 -12.06 -2.45
CA LEU A 188 -11.18 -12.76 -2.03
C LEU A 188 -11.56 -14.21 -1.71
N TYR A 189 -10.82 -15.16 -2.26
CA TYR A 189 -10.95 -16.57 -1.95
C TYR A 189 -9.63 -17.10 -1.43
N GLU A 190 -9.66 -17.70 -0.26
CA GLU A 190 -8.52 -18.46 0.23
C GLU A 190 -8.29 -19.66 -0.69
N THR A 191 -7.04 -19.86 -1.13
CA THR A 191 -6.71 -20.99 -1.98
C THR A 191 -6.42 -22.26 -1.18
N HIS A 192 -6.39 -22.16 0.17
CA HIS A 192 -5.98 -23.22 1.09
C HIS A 192 -4.55 -23.74 0.85
N HIS A 193 -3.73 -22.95 0.15
CA HIS A 193 -2.31 -23.20 -0.02
C HIS A 193 -1.50 -22.29 0.90
N GLN A 194 -0.96 -22.90 1.93
CA GLN A 194 -0.07 -22.26 2.88
C GLN A 194 1.29 -22.95 2.86
N PHE A 195 2.36 -22.16 2.82
CA PHE A 195 3.72 -22.66 2.91
C PHE A 195 4.36 -22.16 4.20
N THR A 196 4.99 -23.07 4.95
CA THR A 196 5.77 -22.68 6.12
C THR A 196 7.08 -22.05 5.69
N ILE A 197 7.30 -20.79 6.06
CA ILE A 197 8.53 -20.04 5.81
C ILE A 197 8.91 -19.32 7.09
N HIS A 198 10.11 -19.57 7.60
CA HIS A 198 10.53 -18.96 8.85
C HIS A 198 10.70 -17.44 8.73
N ALA A 199 9.83 -16.68 9.40
CA ALA A 199 9.83 -15.22 9.53
C ALA A 199 10.01 -14.45 8.20
N PRO A 200 9.13 -14.64 7.19
CA PRO A 200 9.21 -13.90 5.95
C PRO A 200 8.96 -12.40 6.19
N VAL A 201 9.73 -11.52 5.56
CA VAL A 201 9.63 -10.07 5.79
C VAL A 201 9.36 -9.26 4.52
N CYS A 202 9.69 -9.80 3.36
CA CYS A 202 9.51 -9.13 2.08
C CYS A 202 9.36 -10.14 0.95
N MET A 203 8.55 -9.78 -0.03
CA MET A 203 8.41 -10.49 -1.30
C MET A 203 8.64 -9.53 -2.44
N GLU A 204 9.35 -10.00 -3.46
CA GLU A 204 9.62 -9.22 -4.66
C GLU A 204 9.34 -10.05 -5.92
N LYS A 205 8.76 -9.40 -6.92
CA LYS A 205 8.54 -9.99 -8.24
C LYS A 205 9.82 -9.88 -9.05
N GLY A 206 10.52 -10.99 -9.24
CA GLY A 206 11.64 -11.04 -10.18
C GLY A 206 11.16 -10.93 -11.64
N ALA A 207 12.09 -10.70 -12.59
CA ALA A 207 11.77 -10.56 -14.02
C ALA A 207 11.04 -11.80 -14.58
N GLU A 208 11.28 -12.99 -14.00
CA GLU A 208 10.67 -14.25 -14.44
C GLU A 208 10.15 -15.13 -13.27
N ASN A 209 10.51 -14.83 -12.01
CA ASN A 209 10.18 -15.66 -10.84
C ASN A 209 9.93 -14.82 -9.58
N LEU A 210 9.13 -15.39 -8.69
CA LEU A 210 8.93 -14.87 -7.34
C LEU A 210 10.20 -15.04 -6.48
N ARG A 211 10.60 -14.00 -5.75
CA ARG A 211 11.67 -14.04 -4.75
C ARG A 211 11.11 -13.70 -3.38
N VAL A 212 11.44 -14.52 -2.39
CA VAL A 212 11.14 -14.28 -0.97
C VAL A 212 12.43 -13.95 -0.24
N VAL A 213 12.48 -12.83 0.44
CA VAL A 213 13.61 -12.40 1.27
C VAL A 213 13.30 -12.73 2.73
N LYS A 214 14.26 -13.40 3.39
CA LYS A 214 14.18 -13.83 4.79
C LYS A 214 14.73 -12.77 5.73
#